data_155c4fc57d0776087bc6c14b01e560cc
#
_entry.id   155c4fc57d0776087bc6c14b01e560cc
#
_cell.length_a   1.000
_cell.length_b   1.000
_cell.length_c   1.000
_cell.angle_alpha   90.00
_cell.angle_beta   90.00
_cell.angle_gamma   90.00
#
_symmetry.space_group_name_H-M   'P 1'
#
loop_
_entity.id
_entity.type
_entity.pdbx_description
1 polymer ?
#
loop_
_entity_poly.entity_id
_entity_poly.type
_entity_poly.pdbx_seq_one_letter_code
_entity_poly.pdbx_strand_id
1 'polypeptide(L)'
;MNAAREAVRRAYAPYSSFPVGAALLTERGDIITGANVENVSYGLTCCAERTACFTAVAAGHREFVAVAVTAPRVESVTPCGACRQVLNEFKPQGRDMIVVLDGAQSLTQVALGELLPRAFGAHDLDGAIRARGH
;
A
#
# COMPACT_ATOMS: atom_id res chain seq x y z
N MET A 1 -2.45 11.64 5.62
CA MET A 1 -1.59 12.19 4.53
C MET A 1 -0.30 12.85 5.01
N ASN A 2 -0.31 13.64 6.08
CA ASN A 2 0.93 14.31 6.54
C ASN A 2 2.09 13.36 6.81
N ALA A 3 1.82 12.20 7.39
CA ALA A 3 2.84 11.18 7.63
C ALA A 3 3.44 10.63 6.32
N ALA A 4 2.60 10.46 5.29
CA ALA A 4 3.08 10.02 3.97
C ALA A 4 3.99 11.09 3.33
N ARG A 5 3.61 12.35 3.42
CA ARG A 5 4.44 13.47 2.90
C ARG A 5 5.78 13.56 3.61
N GLU A 6 5.81 13.33 4.90
CA GLU A 6 7.06 13.31 5.68
C GLU A 6 7.93 12.12 5.25
N ALA A 7 7.33 10.96 5.01
CA ALA A 7 8.04 9.74 4.62
C ALA A 7 8.78 9.87 3.28
N VAL A 8 8.33 10.74 2.37
CA VAL A 8 8.99 10.99 1.09
C VAL A 8 10.48 11.29 1.26
N ARG A 9 10.86 11.98 2.35
CA ARG A 9 12.25 12.37 2.63
C ARG A 9 13.18 11.18 2.84
N ARG A 10 12.64 10.00 3.13
CA ARG A 10 13.41 8.77 3.36
C ARG A 10 13.50 7.89 2.11
N ALA A 11 12.92 8.32 0.99
CA ALA A 11 12.97 7.57 -0.24
C ALA A 11 14.40 7.41 -0.74
N TYR A 12 14.73 6.20 -1.19
CA TYR A 12 15.97 5.91 -1.88
C TYR A 12 15.64 5.71 -3.36
N ALA A 13 15.74 6.79 -4.13
CA ALA A 13 15.31 6.81 -5.53
C ALA A 13 16.41 7.40 -6.47
N PRO A 14 17.65 6.84 -6.43
CA PRO A 14 18.77 7.41 -7.21
C PRO A 14 18.65 7.18 -8.71
N TYR A 15 17.85 6.21 -9.16
CA TYR A 15 17.73 5.86 -10.57
C TYR A 15 16.60 6.62 -11.26
N SER A 16 15.42 6.70 -10.63
CA SER A 16 14.25 7.35 -11.22
C SER A 16 14.13 8.83 -10.87
N SER A 17 14.71 9.27 -9.76
CA SER A 17 14.45 10.58 -9.15
C SER A 17 12.96 10.81 -8.87
N PHE A 18 12.23 9.72 -8.57
CA PHE A 18 10.80 9.74 -8.32
C PHE A 18 10.51 9.23 -6.90
N PRO A 19 10.65 10.11 -5.89
CA PRO A 19 10.40 9.70 -4.51
C PRO A 19 8.89 9.59 -4.25
N VAL A 20 8.52 8.57 -3.48
CA VAL A 20 7.14 8.29 -3.07
C VAL A 20 7.14 8.02 -1.56
N GLY A 21 6.12 8.52 -0.89
CA GLY A 21 5.86 8.23 0.51
C GLY A 21 4.50 7.59 0.69
N ALA A 22 4.37 6.74 1.67
CA ALA A 22 3.11 6.10 2.04
C ALA A 22 2.96 6.04 3.55
N ALA A 23 1.71 6.04 4.00
CA ALA A 23 1.36 5.84 5.40
C ALA A 23 0.16 4.90 5.49
N LEU A 24 0.26 3.88 6.33
CA LEU A 24 -0.82 2.96 6.63
C LEU A 24 -1.45 3.33 7.97
N LEU A 25 -2.76 3.28 8.03
CA LEU A 25 -3.50 3.33 9.28
C LEU A 25 -3.92 1.91 9.63
N THR A 26 -3.44 1.40 10.75
CA THR A 26 -3.79 0.06 11.22
C THR A 26 -5.14 0.07 11.92
N GLU A 27 -5.73 -1.10 12.10
CA GLU A 27 -6.98 -1.27 12.84
C GLU A 27 -6.86 -0.78 14.29
N ARG A 28 -5.65 -0.82 14.85
CA ARG A 28 -5.39 -0.33 16.22
C ARG A 28 -5.20 1.17 16.31
N GLY A 29 -5.22 1.89 15.18
CA GLY A 29 -5.03 3.33 15.14
C GLY A 29 -3.57 3.77 14.99
N ASP A 30 -2.64 2.86 14.77
CA ASP A 30 -1.23 3.18 14.56
C ASP A 30 -0.99 3.60 13.11
N ILE A 31 -0.08 4.55 12.91
CA ILE A 31 0.35 4.99 11.59
C ILE A 31 1.76 4.45 11.32
N ILE A 32 1.89 3.65 10.26
CA ILE A 32 3.15 3.06 9.84
C ILE A 32 3.51 3.63 8.48
N THR A 33 4.72 4.17 8.35
CA THR A 33 5.15 4.85 7.12
C THR A 33 6.13 4.01 6.32
N GLY A 34 6.24 4.33 5.03
CA GLY A 34 7.22 3.76 4.13
C GLY A 34 7.54 4.72 3.01
N ALA A 35 8.66 4.48 2.36
CA ALA A 35 9.11 5.20 1.19
C ALA A 35 9.66 4.19 0.18
N ASN A 36 9.73 4.56 -1.10
CA ASN A 36 10.26 3.65 -2.10
C ASN A 36 11.76 3.45 -1.93
N VAL A 37 12.20 2.22 -2.18
CA VAL A 37 13.60 1.81 -2.12
C VAL A 37 13.96 1.17 -3.45
N GLU A 38 14.78 1.87 -4.23
CA GLU A 38 15.22 1.42 -5.54
C GLU A 38 16.45 0.54 -5.44
N ASN A 39 16.70 -0.18 -6.50
CA ASN A 39 17.85 -1.06 -6.65
C ASN A 39 18.41 -0.92 -8.05
N VAL A 40 19.72 -1.11 -8.22
CA VAL A 40 20.35 -1.16 -9.53
C VAL A 40 19.72 -2.26 -10.39
N SER A 41 19.25 -3.33 -9.78
CA SER A 41 18.39 -4.32 -10.41
C SER A 41 16.95 -3.83 -10.31
N TYR A 42 16.44 -3.20 -11.35
CA TYR A 42 15.16 -2.49 -11.33
C TYR A 42 13.98 -3.34 -10.86
N GLY A 43 13.98 -4.63 -11.19
CA GLY A 43 12.93 -5.55 -10.76
C GLY A 43 12.86 -5.76 -9.25
N LEU A 44 13.90 -5.38 -8.50
CA LEU A 44 13.94 -5.51 -7.04
C LEU A 44 13.50 -4.25 -6.31
N THR A 45 13.19 -3.18 -7.03
CA THR A 45 12.66 -1.94 -6.45
C THR A 45 11.37 -2.22 -5.69
N CYS A 46 11.27 -1.68 -4.48
CA CYS A 46 10.09 -1.81 -3.65
C CYS A 46 9.38 -0.47 -3.48
N CYS A 47 8.09 -0.43 -3.79
CA CYS A 47 7.28 0.78 -3.67
C CYS A 47 7.04 1.17 -2.21
N ALA A 48 6.75 2.45 -1.97
CA ALA A 48 6.49 2.99 -0.64
C ALA A 48 5.38 2.24 0.10
N GLU A 49 4.31 1.90 -0.58
CA GLU A 49 3.17 1.20 0.02
C GLU A 49 3.58 -0.19 0.52
N ARG A 50 4.43 -0.90 -0.24
CA ARG A 50 4.91 -2.21 0.19
C ARG A 50 5.91 -2.12 1.33
N THR A 51 6.81 -1.13 1.33
CA THR A 51 7.72 -0.94 2.48
C THR A 51 6.95 -0.61 3.75
N ALA A 52 5.92 0.21 3.66
CA ALA A 52 5.04 0.49 4.79
C ALA A 52 4.30 -0.77 5.26
N CYS A 53 3.75 -1.53 4.31
CA CYS A 53 3.02 -2.77 4.60
C CYS A 53 3.92 -3.79 5.29
N PHE A 54 5.10 -4.04 4.75
CA PHE A 54 6.03 -5.03 5.32
C PHE A 54 6.53 -4.60 6.69
N THR A 55 6.77 -3.31 6.89
CA THR A 55 7.13 -2.76 8.22
C THR A 55 6.00 -3.01 9.22
N ALA A 56 4.76 -2.76 8.83
CA ALA A 56 3.60 -2.97 9.69
C ALA A 56 3.41 -4.46 10.04
N VAL A 57 3.55 -5.34 9.06
CA VAL A 57 3.45 -6.79 9.27
C VAL A 57 4.55 -7.28 10.19
N ALA A 58 5.79 -6.80 10.01
CA ALA A 58 6.90 -7.14 10.87
C ALA A 58 6.69 -6.66 12.32
N ALA A 59 5.95 -5.57 12.50
CA ALA A 59 5.58 -5.03 13.82
C ALA A 59 4.36 -5.73 14.45
N GLY A 60 3.77 -6.71 13.77
CA GLY A 60 2.66 -7.51 14.31
C GLY A 60 1.27 -7.08 13.84
N HIS A 61 1.15 -6.09 12.96
CA HIS A 61 -0.14 -5.67 12.41
C HIS A 61 -0.55 -6.58 11.26
N ARG A 62 -1.87 -6.85 11.13
CA ARG A 62 -2.42 -7.74 10.10
C ARG A 62 -3.59 -7.13 9.32
N GLU A 63 -4.13 -6.00 9.77
CA GLU A 63 -5.26 -5.33 9.13
C GLU A 63 -4.99 -3.84 9.03
N PHE A 64 -5.21 -3.29 7.82
CA PHE A 64 -5.02 -1.87 7.54
C PHE A 64 -6.33 -1.28 7.03
N VAL A 65 -6.77 -0.20 7.66
CA VAL A 65 -8.05 0.43 7.31
C VAL A 65 -7.90 1.49 6.22
N ALA A 66 -6.71 2.07 6.09
CA ALA A 66 -6.43 3.08 5.07
C ALA A 66 -4.95 3.11 4.69
N VAL A 67 -4.68 3.54 3.48
CA VAL A 67 -3.34 3.85 3.00
C VAL A 67 -3.36 5.21 2.32
N ALA A 68 -2.42 6.08 2.69
CA ALA A 68 -2.19 7.36 2.03
C ALA A 68 -0.91 7.25 1.19
N VAL A 69 -0.96 7.76 -0.04
CA VAL A 69 0.17 7.73 -0.98
C VAL A 69 0.40 9.12 -1.53
N THR A 70 1.65 9.53 -1.60
CA THR A 70 2.03 10.82 -2.18
C THR A 70 3.33 10.71 -2.95
N ALA A 71 3.39 11.43 -4.07
CA ALA A 71 4.61 11.61 -4.85
C ALA A 71 4.71 13.09 -5.26
N PRO A 72 5.75 13.82 -4.84
CA PRO A 72 5.83 15.27 -5.11
C PRO A 72 5.79 15.63 -6.61
N ARG A 73 6.14 14.70 -7.48
CA ARG A 73 6.20 14.94 -8.92
C ARG A 73 4.90 14.68 -9.67
N VAL A 74 3.94 14.03 -9.04
CA VAL A 74 2.67 13.64 -9.68
C VAL A 74 1.52 13.81 -8.70
N GLU A 75 0.45 14.43 -9.17
CA GLU A 75 -0.78 14.54 -8.38
C GLU A 75 -1.58 13.25 -8.41
N SER A 76 -2.20 12.94 -7.29
CA SER A 76 -3.15 11.81 -7.16
C SER A 76 -2.57 10.48 -7.65
N VAL A 77 -1.29 10.23 -7.34
CA VAL A 77 -0.66 8.96 -7.69
C VAL A 77 -1.39 7.80 -6.99
N THR A 78 -1.76 6.79 -7.77
CA THR A 78 -2.39 5.58 -7.23
C THR A 78 -1.35 4.48 -7.02
N PRO A 79 -1.59 3.53 -6.10
CA PRO A 79 -0.71 2.37 -5.94
C PRO A 79 -0.62 1.56 -7.23
N CYS A 80 0.58 1.07 -7.55
CA CYS A 80 0.76 0.17 -8.70
C CYS A 80 0.05 -1.17 -8.47
N GLY A 81 -0.06 -1.99 -9.52
CA GLY A 81 -0.76 -3.27 -9.44
C GLY A 81 -0.22 -4.21 -8.38
N ALA A 82 1.11 -4.31 -8.26
CA ALA A 82 1.74 -5.13 -7.22
C ALA A 82 1.39 -4.67 -5.81
N CYS A 83 1.39 -3.35 -5.57
CA CYS A 83 1.00 -2.80 -4.28
C CYS A 83 -0.47 -3.04 -3.96
N ARG A 84 -1.35 -2.93 -4.95
CA ARG A 84 -2.78 -3.21 -4.78
C ARG A 84 -3.00 -4.65 -4.35
N GLN A 85 -2.31 -5.61 -4.95
CA GLN A 85 -2.40 -7.01 -4.59
C GLN A 85 -1.86 -7.26 -3.18
N VAL A 86 -0.72 -6.68 -2.83
CA VAL A 86 -0.14 -6.82 -1.48
C VAL A 86 -1.08 -6.24 -0.43
N LEU A 87 -1.61 -5.04 -0.65
CA LEU A 87 -2.54 -4.40 0.28
C LEU A 87 -3.84 -5.19 0.43
N ASN A 88 -4.30 -5.82 -0.64
CA ASN A 88 -5.53 -6.61 -0.62
C ASN A 88 -5.50 -7.75 0.41
N GLU A 89 -4.32 -8.31 0.71
CA GLU A 89 -4.15 -9.36 1.71
C GLU A 89 -4.53 -8.89 3.12
N PHE A 90 -4.37 -7.60 3.39
CA PHE A 90 -4.50 -7.04 4.74
C PHE A 90 -5.71 -6.12 4.89
N LYS A 91 -6.71 -6.25 4.03
CA LYS A 91 -7.97 -5.52 4.17
C LYS A 91 -8.70 -5.96 5.44
N PRO A 92 -9.39 -5.04 6.13
CA PRO A 92 -10.22 -5.41 7.26
C PRO A 92 -11.35 -6.36 6.82
N GLN A 93 -11.77 -7.23 7.72
CA GLN A 93 -12.93 -8.08 7.47
C GLN A 93 -14.21 -7.24 7.43
N GLY A 94 -15.05 -7.48 6.44
CA GLY A 94 -16.38 -6.86 6.34
C GLY A 94 -16.39 -5.43 5.82
N ARG A 95 -15.23 -4.86 5.48
CA ARG A 95 -15.14 -3.53 4.86
C ARG A 95 -13.90 -3.41 3.97
N ASP A 96 -13.93 -2.44 3.06
CA ASP A 96 -12.81 -2.21 2.16
C ASP A 96 -11.76 -1.30 2.80
N MET A 97 -10.55 -1.34 2.27
CA MET A 97 -9.49 -0.39 2.62
C MET A 97 -9.69 0.90 1.83
N ILE A 98 -9.51 2.03 2.49
CA ILE A 98 -9.57 3.34 1.86
C ILE A 98 -8.18 3.73 1.38
N VAL A 99 -8.07 4.12 0.11
CA VAL A 99 -6.85 4.67 -0.48
C VAL A 99 -7.01 6.19 -0.56
N VAL A 100 -6.11 6.92 0.10
CA VAL A 100 -6.13 8.39 0.12
C VAL A 100 -5.05 8.89 -0.84
N LEU A 101 -5.47 9.70 -1.80
CA LEU A 101 -4.62 10.25 -2.84
C LEU A 101 -4.35 11.74 -2.60
N ASP A 102 -3.13 12.16 -2.86
CA ASP A 102 -2.68 13.53 -2.64
C ASP A 102 -2.85 14.36 -3.91
N GLY A 103 -3.99 15.04 -4.02
CA GLY A 103 -4.25 15.98 -5.12
C GLY A 103 -3.68 17.36 -4.85
N ALA A 104 -3.56 18.18 -5.89
CA ALA A 104 -2.97 19.52 -5.81
C ALA A 104 -3.70 20.44 -4.83
N GLN A 105 -5.02 20.33 -4.76
CA GLN A 105 -5.86 21.24 -3.97
C GLN A 105 -6.63 20.53 -2.86
N SER A 106 -6.82 19.23 -2.98
CA SER A 106 -7.59 18.45 -2.01
C SER A 106 -7.17 16.99 -2.02
N LEU A 107 -7.41 16.32 -0.90
CA LEU A 107 -7.27 14.87 -0.83
C LEU A 107 -8.51 14.21 -1.44
N THR A 108 -8.31 13.10 -2.13
CA THR A 108 -9.40 12.26 -2.62
C THR A 108 -9.30 10.87 -2.02
N GLN A 109 -10.42 10.18 -1.95
CA GLN A 109 -10.50 8.82 -1.41
C GLN A 109 -11.11 7.89 -2.45
N VAL A 110 -10.56 6.69 -2.52
CA VAL A 110 -11.08 5.62 -3.37
C VAL A 110 -10.96 4.30 -2.61
N ALA A 111 -11.92 3.41 -2.77
CA ALA A 111 -11.84 2.09 -2.17
C ALA A 111 -10.83 1.22 -2.92
N LEU A 112 -10.05 0.42 -2.20
CA LEU A 112 -9.07 -0.47 -2.82
C LEU A 112 -9.73 -1.43 -3.83
N GLY A 113 -10.95 -1.90 -3.53
CA GLY A 113 -11.71 -2.77 -4.43
C GLY A 113 -12.04 -2.14 -5.78
N GLU A 114 -12.16 -0.82 -5.85
CA GLU A 114 -12.31 -0.11 -7.13
C GLU A 114 -11.03 -0.12 -7.96
N LEU A 115 -9.88 -0.15 -7.30
CA LEU A 115 -8.57 -0.18 -7.95
C LEU A 115 -8.09 -1.61 -8.27
N LEU A 116 -8.73 -2.62 -7.67
CA LEU A 116 -8.39 -4.03 -7.89
C LEU A 116 -9.69 -4.85 -7.96
N PRO A 117 -10.50 -4.66 -9.02
CA PRO A 117 -11.76 -5.39 -9.14
C PRO A 117 -11.52 -6.87 -9.37
N ARG A 118 -12.41 -7.71 -8.80
CA ARG A 118 -12.36 -9.17 -8.94
C ARG A 118 -11.00 -9.75 -8.53
N ALA A 119 -10.45 -9.23 -7.43
CA ALA A 119 -9.10 -9.55 -6.99
C ALA A 119 -8.95 -11.02 -6.59
N PHE A 120 -7.79 -11.59 -6.90
CA PHE A 120 -7.35 -12.86 -6.32
C PHE A 120 -7.04 -12.63 -4.83
N GLY A 121 -7.62 -13.46 -3.96
CA GLY A 121 -7.46 -13.32 -2.52
C GLY A 121 -7.41 -14.67 -1.81
N ALA A 122 -7.22 -14.63 -0.50
CA ALA A 122 -7.08 -15.83 0.33
C ALA A 122 -8.27 -16.79 0.20
N HIS A 123 -9.48 -16.25 -0.01
CA HIS A 123 -10.68 -17.05 -0.20
C HIS A 123 -10.60 -18.01 -1.40
N ASP A 124 -9.84 -17.66 -2.42
CA ASP A 124 -9.65 -18.54 -3.60
C ASP A 124 -8.81 -19.78 -3.25
N LEU A 125 -7.79 -19.58 -2.41
CA LEU A 125 -6.96 -20.68 -1.92
C LEU A 125 -7.67 -21.54 -0.87
N ASP A 126 -8.45 -20.92 -0.01
CA ASP A 126 -9.23 -21.64 1.01
C ASP A 126 -10.17 -22.67 0.34
N GLY A 127 -10.83 -22.28 -0.73
CA GLY A 127 -11.65 -23.19 -1.52
C GLY A 127 -10.85 -24.35 -2.13
N ALA A 128 -9.67 -24.05 -2.66
CA ALA A 128 -8.79 -25.06 -3.26
C ALA A 128 -8.22 -26.01 -2.21
N ILE A 129 -7.85 -25.51 -1.03
CA ILE A 129 -7.34 -26.34 0.07
C ILE A 129 -8.44 -27.28 0.56
N ARG A 130 -9.65 -26.79 0.75
CA ARG A 130 -10.80 -27.62 1.17
C ARG A 130 -11.13 -28.71 0.15
N ALA A 131 -11.09 -28.37 -1.14
CA ALA A 131 -11.32 -29.32 -2.21
C ALA A 131 -10.30 -30.45 -2.25
N ARG A 132 -9.09 -30.23 -1.74
CA ARG A 132 -8.01 -31.23 -1.65
C ARG A 132 -8.02 -32.03 -0.34
N GLY A 133 -8.98 -31.76 0.55
CA GLY A 133 -9.11 -32.49 1.81
C GLY A 133 -8.11 -32.07 2.89
N HIS A 134 -7.60 -30.86 2.81
CA HIS A 134 -6.69 -30.29 3.80
C HIS A 134 -7.43 -29.56 4.92
#